data_585babcf53ae5f0bf446018e3d241482
#
_entry.id   585babcf53ae5f0bf446018e3d241482
#
_cell.length_a   1.000
_cell.length_b   1.000
_cell.length_c   1.000
_cell.angle_alpha   90.00
_cell.angle_beta   90.00
_cell.angle_gamma   90.00
#
_symmetry.space_group_name_H-M   'P 1'
#
loop_
_entity.id
_entity.type
_entity.pdbx_description
1 polymer ?
#
loop_
_entity_poly.entity_id
_entity_poly.type
_entity_poly.pdbx_seq_one_letter_code
_entity_poly.pdbx_strand_id
1 'polypeptide(L)'
;VYCLVDIANLAAINADHTRQTGDDIIKMFTLYLKETFGKTDAEFVYNGNGSFVVLAKDTDYITVEDIMRLFGLRLDDREDYKEISIEYKVGIAETFKENQTARKLLSEAIKSKKEYVSQPLEKDSVNE
;
A
#
# COMPACT_ATOMS: atom_id res chain seq x y z
N VAL A 1 5.54 -6.43 12.88
CA VAL A 1 4.32 -6.40 12.06
C VAL A 1 4.69 -6.43 10.59
N TYR A 2 4.14 -7.37 9.85
CA TYR A 2 4.24 -7.41 8.39
C TYR A 2 3.04 -6.73 7.79
N CYS A 3 3.30 -5.91 6.78
CA CYS A 3 2.24 -5.27 6.01
C CYS A 3 2.47 -5.56 4.53
N LEU A 4 1.48 -6.13 3.87
CA LEU A 4 1.50 -6.37 2.42
C LEU A 4 0.64 -5.31 1.75
N VAL A 5 1.19 -4.70 0.70
CA VAL A 5 0.44 -3.72 -0.09
C VAL A 5 0.59 -4.12 -1.55
N ASP A 6 -0.53 -4.40 -2.21
CA ASP A 6 -0.53 -4.79 -3.63
C ASP A 6 -1.34 -3.77 -4.44
N ILE A 7 -0.76 -3.29 -5.53
CA ILE A 7 -1.53 -2.53 -6.51
C ILE A 7 -2.27 -3.56 -7.36
N ALA A 8 -3.59 -3.63 -7.18
CA ALA A 8 -4.39 -4.69 -7.77
C ALA A 8 -4.65 -4.51 -9.27
N ASN A 9 -4.69 -3.26 -9.75
CA ASN A 9 -5.01 -2.98 -11.15
C ASN A 9 -3.81 -2.47 -11.97
N LEU A 10 -2.59 -2.84 -11.57
CA LEU A 10 -1.39 -2.36 -12.27
C LEU A 10 -1.37 -2.77 -13.74
N ALA A 11 -1.78 -4.01 -14.05
CA ALA A 11 -1.82 -4.47 -15.43
C ALA A 11 -2.78 -3.64 -16.28
N ALA A 12 -3.93 -3.28 -15.73
CA ALA A 12 -4.89 -2.43 -16.43
C ALA A 12 -4.33 -1.02 -16.64
N ILE A 13 -3.65 -0.48 -15.63
CA ILE A 13 -3.01 0.83 -15.75
C ILE A 13 -1.96 0.82 -16.87
N ASN A 14 -1.14 -0.21 -16.91
CA ASN A 14 -0.11 -0.35 -17.95
C ASN A 14 -0.73 -0.47 -19.35
N ALA A 15 -1.86 -1.18 -19.45
CA ALA A 15 -2.55 -1.37 -20.72
C ALA A 15 -3.25 -0.10 -21.20
N ASP A 16 -3.89 0.62 -20.29
CA ASP A 16 -4.68 1.81 -20.62
C ASP A 16 -3.83 3.05 -20.81
N HIS A 17 -2.64 3.09 -20.24
CA HIS A 17 -1.75 4.23 -20.32
C HIS A 17 -0.43 3.81 -20.97
N THR A 18 0.60 3.63 -20.18
CA THR A 18 1.88 3.09 -20.64
C THR A 18 2.53 2.35 -19.49
N ARG A 19 3.52 1.53 -19.81
CA ARG A 19 4.34 0.88 -18.80
C ARG A 19 5.09 1.91 -17.94
N GLN A 20 5.49 3.02 -18.56
CA GLN A 20 6.16 4.10 -17.84
C GLN A 20 5.23 4.70 -16.77
N THR A 21 3.95 4.87 -17.10
CA THR A 21 2.97 5.35 -16.14
C THR A 21 2.83 4.39 -14.95
N GLY A 22 2.76 3.09 -15.23
CA GLY A 22 2.74 2.08 -14.16
C GLY A 22 3.97 2.14 -13.28
N ASP A 23 5.15 2.28 -13.88
CA ASP A 23 6.41 2.39 -13.13
C ASP A 23 6.42 3.64 -12.26
N ASP A 24 5.91 4.75 -12.76
CA ASP A 24 5.84 6.00 -12.01
C ASP A 24 4.87 5.87 -10.81
N ILE A 25 3.78 5.16 -10.99
CA ILE A 25 2.85 4.89 -9.89
C ILE A 25 3.50 4.02 -8.82
N ILE A 26 4.29 3.02 -9.22
CA ILE A 26 5.05 2.20 -8.27
C ILE A 26 6.02 3.08 -7.47
N LYS A 27 6.71 4.00 -8.14
CA LYS A 27 7.62 4.93 -7.46
C LYS A 27 6.87 5.84 -6.49
N MET A 28 5.71 6.31 -6.87
CA MET A 28 4.86 7.14 -6.03
C MET A 28 4.41 6.37 -4.78
N PHE A 29 3.96 5.13 -4.94
CA PHE A 29 3.61 4.27 -3.81
C PHE A 29 4.79 4.09 -2.87
N THR A 30 5.97 3.81 -3.42
CA THR A 30 7.19 3.64 -2.63
C THR A 30 7.46 4.88 -1.79
N LEU A 31 7.40 6.04 -2.41
CA LEU A 31 7.65 7.30 -1.71
C LEU A 31 6.63 7.53 -0.59
N TYR A 32 5.35 7.36 -0.90
CA TYR A 32 4.28 7.61 0.07
C TYR A 32 4.32 6.61 1.22
N LEU A 33 4.61 5.33 0.93
CA LEU A 33 4.78 4.33 1.99
C LEU A 33 5.93 4.71 2.92
N LYS A 34 7.07 5.07 2.35
CA LYS A 34 8.23 5.45 3.15
C LYS A 34 7.96 6.69 3.99
N GLU A 35 7.28 7.66 3.43
CA GLU A 35 6.92 8.89 4.17
C GLU A 35 5.94 8.59 5.29
N THR A 36 4.95 7.76 5.03
CA THR A 36 3.91 7.46 6.02
C THR A 36 4.44 6.60 7.17
N PHE A 37 5.36 5.68 6.87
CA PHE A 37 6.04 4.88 7.89
C PHE A 37 7.26 5.58 8.49
N GLY A 38 7.55 6.80 8.09
CA GLY A 38 8.83 7.46 8.32
C GLY A 38 9.29 7.60 9.76
N LYS A 39 8.37 7.52 10.72
CA LYS A 39 8.72 7.60 12.15
C LYS A 39 8.86 6.23 12.80
N THR A 40 8.67 5.17 12.05
CA THR A 40 8.81 3.81 12.53
C THR A 40 10.11 3.20 12.04
N ASP A 41 10.59 2.17 12.73
CA ASP A 41 11.71 1.38 12.25
C ASP A 41 11.14 0.31 11.29
N ALA A 42 11.13 0.63 10.00
CA ALA A 42 10.52 -0.23 9.00
C ALA A 42 11.47 -0.53 7.86
N GLU A 43 11.40 -1.75 7.36
CA GLU A 43 12.11 -2.18 6.16
C GLU A 43 11.10 -2.36 5.04
N PHE A 44 11.47 -1.93 3.84
CA PHE A 44 10.60 -1.97 2.67
C PHE A 44 11.21 -2.84 1.60
N VAL A 45 10.41 -3.74 1.03
CA VAL A 45 10.83 -4.59 -0.07
C VAL A 45 9.78 -4.50 -1.18
N TYR A 46 10.24 -4.19 -2.38
CA TYR A 46 9.39 -4.27 -3.56
C TYR A 46 9.57 -5.64 -4.20
N ASN A 47 8.48 -6.39 -4.32
CA ASN A 47 8.50 -7.77 -4.76
C ASN A 47 8.22 -7.95 -6.25
N GLY A 48 8.02 -6.85 -6.98
CA GLY A 48 7.61 -6.89 -8.37
C GLY A 48 6.11 -6.90 -8.54
N ASN A 49 5.64 -6.59 -9.73
CA ASN A 49 4.23 -6.62 -10.10
C ASN A 49 3.31 -5.79 -9.18
N GLY A 50 3.83 -4.69 -8.65
CA GLY A 50 3.05 -3.82 -7.77
C GLY A 50 2.89 -4.32 -6.35
N SER A 51 3.69 -5.29 -5.93
CA SER A 51 3.59 -5.89 -4.60
C SER A 51 4.71 -5.39 -3.69
N PHE A 52 4.32 -4.86 -2.53
CA PHE A 52 5.24 -4.33 -1.52
C PHE A 52 5.09 -5.09 -0.22
N VAL A 53 6.21 -5.29 0.45
CA VAL A 53 6.23 -5.85 1.81
C VAL A 53 6.90 -4.85 2.72
N VAL A 54 6.24 -4.52 3.82
CA VAL A 54 6.79 -3.64 4.85
C VAL A 54 6.92 -4.43 6.14
N LEU A 55 8.13 -4.49 6.68
CA LEU A 55 8.35 -5.04 8.01
C LEU A 55 8.51 -3.88 8.98
N ALA A 56 7.49 -3.61 9.77
CA ALA A 56 7.51 -2.55 10.77
C ALA A 56 7.91 -3.13 12.11
N LYS A 57 9.08 -2.72 12.60
CA LYS A 57 9.64 -3.19 13.85
C LYS A 57 9.19 -2.30 15.00
N ASP A 58 9.12 -2.88 16.18
CA ASP A 58 8.80 -2.14 17.42
C ASP A 58 7.48 -1.36 17.32
N THR A 59 6.50 -1.96 16.66
CA THR A 59 5.18 -1.36 16.53
C THR A 59 4.12 -2.45 16.58
N ASP A 60 2.87 -2.08 16.66
CA ASP A 60 1.76 -3.02 16.77
C ASP A 60 0.79 -2.91 15.58
N TYR A 61 -0.16 -3.84 15.55
CA TYR A 61 -1.15 -3.94 14.48
C TYR A 61 -1.95 -2.65 14.34
N ILE A 62 -2.41 -2.10 15.46
CA ILE A 62 -3.26 -0.90 15.45
C ILE A 62 -2.52 0.29 14.88
N THR A 63 -1.24 0.44 15.25
CA THR A 63 -0.41 1.52 14.74
C THR A 63 -0.22 1.39 13.24
N VAL A 64 0.05 0.17 12.75
CA VAL A 64 0.21 -0.06 11.31
C VAL A 64 -1.10 0.17 10.56
N GLU A 65 -2.22 -0.25 11.14
CA GLU A 65 -3.53 0.05 10.57
C GLU A 65 -3.75 1.56 10.41
N ASP A 66 -3.40 2.34 11.42
CA ASP A 66 -3.52 3.80 11.37
C ASP A 66 -2.59 4.39 10.33
N ILE A 67 -1.36 3.88 10.22
CA ILE A 67 -0.42 4.33 9.20
C ILE A 67 -0.98 4.07 7.81
N MET A 68 -1.56 2.90 7.58
CA MET A 68 -2.12 2.58 6.28
C MET A 68 -3.38 3.41 5.97
N ARG A 69 -4.13 3.78 6.99
CA ARG A 69 -5.24 4.72 6.80
C ARG A 69 -4.72 6.09 6.36
N LEU A 70 -3.66 6.58 6.98
CA LEU A 70 -3.03 7.84 6.59
C LEU A 70 -2.44 7.74 5.18
N PHE A 71 -1.85 6.60 4.83
CA PHE A 71 -1.37 6.34 3.47
C PHE A 71 -2.51 6.50 2.46
N GLY A 72 -3.68 5.93 2.75
CA GLY A 72 -4.84 6.05 1.88
C GLY A 72 -5.31 7.49 1.70
N LEU A 73 -5.33 8.27 2.78
CA LEU A 73 -5.68 9.69 2.71
C LEU A 73 -4.68 10.46 1.86
N ARG A 74 -3.39 10.18 2.03
CA ARG A 74 -2.34 10.83 1.25
C ARG A 74 -2.46 10.46 -0.23
N LEU A 75 -2.77 9.19 -0.52
CA LEU A 75 -2.94 8.74 -1.89
C LEU A 75 -4.13 9.44 -2.55
N ASP A 76 -5.23 9.61 -1.81
CA ASP A 76 -6.42 10.29 -2.31
C ASP A 76 -6.15 11.78 -2.57
N ASP A 77 -5.23 12.37 -1.83
CA ASP A 77 -4.88 13.80 -1.94
C ASP A 77 -3.69 14.05 -2.86
N ARG A 78 -3.27 13.06 -3.62
CA ARG A 78 -2.10 13.19 -4.49
C ARG A 78 -2.33 14.22 -5.60
N GLU A 79 -1.23 14.86 -6.02
CA GLU A 79 -1.24 15.79 -7.14
C GLU A 79 -1.01 15.08 -8.48
N ASP A 80 -0.20 14.01 -8.47
CA ASP A 80 0.18 13.29 -9.67
C ASP A 80 -0.79 12.15 -9.95
N TYR A 81 -1.10 11.94 -11.23
CA TYR A 81 -1.95 10.83 -11.68
C TYR A 81 -3.33 10.82 -11.04
N LYS A 82 -3.88 12.01 -10.77
CA LYS A 82 -5.20 12.14 -10.12
C LYS A 82 -6.33 11.55 -10.94
N GLU A 83 -6.16 11.49 -12.25
CA GLU A 83 -7.18 10.98 -13.17
C GLU A 83 -7.20 9.47 -13.25
N ILE A 84 -6.22 8.80 -12.63
CA ILE A 84 -6.12 7.34 -12.67
C ILE A 84 -6.67 6.76 -11.37
N SER A 85 -7.64 5.85 -11.49
CA SER A 85 -8.12 5.08 -10.36
C SER A 85 -7.08 4.00 -10.01
N ILE A 86 -6.67 3.96 -8.75
CA ILE A 86 -5.69 2.98 -8.28
C ILE A 86 -6.36 2.08 -7.26
N GLU A 87 -6.42 0.79 -7.57
CA GLU A 87 -6.97 -0.22 -6.67
C GLU A 87 -5.82 -0.93 -5.97
N TYR A 88 -5.91 -1.04 -4.67
CA TYR A 88 -4.85 -1.71 -3.92
C TYR A 88 -5.43 -2.50 -2.76
N LYS A 89 -4.65 -3.47 -2.30
CA LYS A 89 -5.03 -4.36 -1.19
C LYS A 89 -3.99 -4.25 -0.09
N VAL A 90 -4.44 -4.31 1.15
CA VAL A 90 -3.57 -4.25 2.32
C VAL A 90 -3.84 -5.44 3.23
N GLY A 91 -2.79 -6.16 3.59
CA GLY A 91 -2.86 -7.24 4.56
C GLY A 91 -1.85 -6.99 5.66
N ILE A 92 -2.23 -7.23 6.91
CA ILE A 92 -1.40 -6.97 8.07
C ILE A 92 -1.37 -8.21 8.98
N ALA A 93 -0.16 -8.57 9.45
CA ALA A 93 0.02 -9.66 10.42
C ALA A 93 1.01 -9.25 11.50
N GLU A 94 0.71 -9.59 12.74
CA GLU A 94 1.58 -9.28 13.87
C GLU A 94 2.65 -10.34 14.07
N THR A 95 3.81 -9.91 14.61
CA THR A 95 4.95 -10.76 14.89
C THR A 95 5.16 -10.90 16.39
N PHE A 96 4.17 -11.42 17.10
CA PHE A 96 4.25 -11.45 18.57
C PHE A 96 4.63 -12.81 19.15
N LYS A 97 4.88 -13.82 18.33
CA LYS A 97 5.26 -15.16 18.79
C LYS A 97 6.64 -15.53 18.28
N GLU A 98 7.49 -16.02 19.20
CA GLU A 98 8.88 -16.33 18.90
C GLU A 98 9.04 -17.40 17.83
N ASN A 99 8.14 -18.35 17.76
CA ASN A 99 8.26 -19.48 16.84
C ASN A 99 7.51 -19.27 15.52
N GLN A 100 7.04 -18.06 15.24
CA GLN A 100 6.44 -17.78 13.96
C GLN A 100 7.50 -17.61 12.89
N THR A 101 7.27 -18.23 11.74
CA THR A 101 8.15 -18.08 10.58
C THR A 101 7.67 -16.93 9.70
N ALA A 102 8.57 -16.40 8.89
CA ALA A 102 8.21 -15.36 7.91
C ALA A 102 7.09 -15.84 6.98
N ARG A 103 7.14 -17.12 6.58
CA ARG A 103 6.11 -17.70 5.72
C ARG A 103 4.73 -17.66 6.39
N LYS A 104 4.69 -18.01 7.67
CA LYS A 104 3.42 -18.00 8.42
C LYS A 104 2.87 -16.59 8.54
N LEU A 105 3.74 -15.61 8.82
CA LEU A 105 3.34 -14.22 8.92
C LEU A 105 2.81 -13.68 7.59
N LEU A 106 3.47 -14.01 6.49
CA LEU A 106 2.98 -13.65 5.17
C LEU A 106 1.62 -14.28 4.88
N SER A 107 1.44 -15.55 5.26
CA SER A 107 0.16 -16.23 5.10
C SER A 107 -0.96 -15.54 5.88
N GLU A 108 -0.68 -15.11 7.10
CA GLU A 108 -1.65 -14.37 7.92
C GLU A 108 -1.97 -13.01 7.31
N ALA A 109 -0.97 -12.32 6.80
CA ALA A 109 -1.18 -11.03 6.13
C ALA A 109 -2.03 -11.18 4.88
N ILE A 110 -1.79 -12.24 4.10
CA ILE A 110 -2.61 -12.52 2.91
C ILE A 110 -4.06 -12.77 3.30
N LYS A 111 -4.30 -13.52 4.37
CA LYS A 111 -5.66 -13.80 4.84
C LYS A 111 -6.39 -12.56 5.33
N SER A 112 -5.66 -11.61 5.91
CA SER A 112 -6.25 -10.38 6.42
C SER A 112 -6.37 -9.28 5.39
N LYS A 113 -5.95 -9.55 4.15
CA LYS A 113 -5.93 -8.54 3.09
C LYS A 113 -7.30 -7.94 2.85
N LYS A 114 -7.35 -6.63 2.84
CA LYS A 114 -8.56 -5.85 2.54
C LYS A 114 -8.34 -5.07 1.26
N GLU A 115 -9.40 -4.92 0.49
CA GLU A 115 -9.36 -4.18 -0.76
C GLU A 115 -9.72 -2.73 -0.54
N TYR A 116 -8.95 -1.87 -1.19
CA TYR A 116 -9.17 -0.42 -1.18
C TYR A 116 -9.14 0.10 -2.60
N VAL A 117 -9.85 1.16 -2.84
CA VAL A 117 -9.86 1.83 -4.13
C VAL A 117 -9.62 3.32 -3.91
N SER A 118 -8.57 3.83 -4.55
CA SER A 118 -8.32 5.26 -4.58
C SER A 118 -8.88 5.80 -5.89
N GLN A 119 -9.97 6.52 -5.79
CA GLN A 119 -10.67 7.04 -6.94
C GLN A 119 -9.99 8.28 -7.50
N PRO A 120 -10.16 8.57 -8.78
CA PRO A 120 -9.73 9.86 -9.33
C PRO A 120 -10.42 10.99 -8.60
N LEU A 121 -9.70 12.10 -8.43
CA LEU A 121 -10.30 13.31 -7.89
C LEU A 121 -11.19 13.93 -8.94
N GLU A 122 -12.48 13.91 -8.70
CA GLU A 122 -13.46 14.48 -9.59
C GLU A 122 -13.93 15.82 -9.05
N LYS A 123 -14.07 16.78 -9.94
CA LYS A 123 -14.53 18.11 -9.56
C LYS A 123 -15.93 18.06 -8.98
N ASP A 124 -16.75 17.20 -9.51
CA ASP A 124 -18.16 17.11 -9.12
C ASP A 124 -18.35 16.55 -7.74
N SER A 125 -17.46 15.66 -7.30
CA SER A 125 -17.59 15.05 -5.98
C SER A 125 -17.39 16.06 -4.85
N VAL A 126 -16.80 17.20 -5.15
CA VAL A 126 -16.52 18.24 -4.17
C VAL A 126 -17.72 19.14 -3.94
N ASN A 127 -18.66 19.11 -4.83
CA ASN A 127 -19.79 20.06 -4.82
C ASN A 127 -21.01 19.57 -4.02
N GLU A 128 -20.98 18.39 -3.57
CA GLU A 128 -22.10 17.82 -2.80
C GLU A 128 -22.13 18.21 -1.32
#